data_f8d495329837b222705a2e8388b47ddf
#
_entry.id   f8d495329837b222705a2e8388b47ddf
#
_cell.length_a   1.000
_cell.length_b   1.000
_cell.length_c   1.000
_cell.angle_alpha   90.00
_cell.angle_beta   90.00
_cell.angle_gamma   90.00
#
_symmetry.space_group_name_H-M   'P 1'
#
loop_
_entity.id
_entity.type
_entity.pdbx_description
1 polymer ?
#
loop_
_entity_poly.entity_id
_entity_poly.type
_entity_poly.pdbx_seq_one_letter_code
_entity_poly.pdbx_strand_id
1 'polypeptide(L)'
;MKIKEKSTEEKVIRKYLLRLRQPRIKKKENRYYIRGYKGTEVIIRTDHEILKRIAYRRTCVKQVCIPGRYETETKYIYTRKENRRSRPVIVPGIPTGRETAMPRAVRTVLHALSYGGIEVEASRKLADLKKMDPMRIFYRTLDAEVYNGDYKVPIRLFFPTEEDMENGAASGKKPPVILFFHGGGWVTESVENYQRVCARMAQSTGQIVASVEYRLAPEYRFPVGLMDCYAAAKTFYTNRFLLNTDPDRITIMGDSAGGNLAAAVCMMARDRGDFFPKKQILIYPALNNCYTEDSPFESVKTNGTGYLLTAEKMEDYLKLYESCPEDRKNPYFAPILEKDLRNMPDTLILTAEFDPLRDEGEAFGEKLKEAGNRVEVHRIAGAFHGYFALGIKFLHVQESFAYVNRFLETEEQEEGKH
;
A
#
# COMPACT_ATOMS: atom_id res chain seq x y z
N MET A 1 -7.46 47.57 25.32
CA MET A 1 -7.37 47.13 23.92
C MET A 1 -7.75 45.65 23.88
N LYS A 2 -9.03 45.33 23.53
CA LYS A 2 -9.53 43.96 23.51
C LYS A 2 -9.00 43.28 22.25
N ILE A 3 -8.13 42.31 22.42
CA ILE A 3 -7.71 41.41 21.35
C ILE A 3 -8.92 40.54 21.02
N LYS A 4 -9.57 40.77 19.87
CA LYS A 4 -10.59 39.87 19.34
C LYS A 4 -9.94 38.52 19.12
N GLU A 5 -10.36 37.52 19.86
CA GLU A 5 -10.02 36.09 19.58
C GLU A 5 -10.48 35.79 18.15
N LYS A 6 -9.51 35.39 17.33
CA LYS A 6 -9.81 34.91 15.98
C LYS A 6 -10.59 33.63 16.06
N SER A 7 -11.66 33.51 15.27
CA SER A 7 -12.50 32.33 15.27
C SER A 7 -11.66 31.08 15.00
N THR A 8 -12.09 29.95 15.53
CA THR A 8 -11.44 28.63 15.32
C THR A 8 -11.25 28.34 13.82
N GLU A 9 -12.17 28.82 13.00
CA GLU A 9 -12.18 28.73 11.55
C GLU A 9 -10.99 29.48 10.90
N GLU A 10 -10.71 30.70 11.34
CA GLU A 10 -9.56 31.46 10.83
C GLU A 10 -8.23 30.81 11.23
N LYS A 11 -8.16 30.18 12.41
CA LYS A 11 -6.97 29.43 12.86
C LYS A 11 -6.72 28.20 11.99
N VAL A 12 -7.77 27.44 11.65
CA VAL A 12 -7.69 26.25 10.78
C VAL A 12 -7.28 26.64 9.36
N ILE A 13 -7.92 27.66 8.78
CA ILE A 13 -7.60 28.14 7.42
C ILE A 13 -6.18 28.69 7.37
N ARG A 14 -5.73 29.49 8.35
CA ARG A 14 -4.35 29.95 8.41
C ARG A 14 -3.34 28.82 8.55
N LYS A 15 -3.62 27.81 9.36
CA LYS A 15 -2.75 26.63 9.53
C LYS A 15 -2.62 25.83 8.23
N TYR A 16 -3.70 25.76 7.44
CA TYR A 16 -3.69 25.13 6.12
C TYR A 16 -2.93 25.96 5.07
N LEU A 17 -3.03 27.28 5.14
CA LEU A 17 -2.50 28.24 4.16
C LEU A 17 -1.05 28.69 4.43
N LEU A 18 -0.54 28.53 5.67
CA LEU A 18 0.88 28.72 5.99
C LEU A 18 1.80 27.75 5.23
N ARG A 19 1.22 26.71 4.62
CA ARG A 19 1.94 25.73 3.77
C ARG A 19 1.99 26.10 2.30
N LEU A 20 1.19 27.08 1.86
CA LEU A 20 1.27 27.65 0.52
C LEU A 20 2.12 28.91 0.61
N ARG A 21 3.29 28.96 -0.05
CA ARG A 21 4.20 30.14 -0.03
C ARG A 21 3.41 31.43 -0.26
N GLN A 22 3.15 32.18 0.82
CA GLN A 22 2.54 33.51 0.88
C GLN A 22 1.24 33.73 0.05
N PRO A 23 0.12 33.06 0.34
CA PRO A 23 -1.15 33.39 -0.32
C PRO A 23 -1.77 34.67 0.28
N ARG A 24 -2.32 35.51 -0.56
CA ARG A 24 -3.18 36.64 -0.12
C ARG A 24 -4.62 36.11 0.02
N ILE A 25 -5.18 36.27 1.22
CA ILE A 25 -6.55 35.81 1.53
C ILE A 25 -7.43 37.06 1.66
N LYS A 26 -8.54 37.04 0.94
CA LYS A 26 -9.63 38.00 1.15
C LYS A 26 -10.89 37.24 1.52
N LYS A 27 -11.57 37.69 2.59
CA LYS A 27 -12.90 37.19 2.97
C LYS A 27 -13.94 38.20 2.48
N LYS A 28 -14.94 37.76 1.71
CA LYS A 28 -16.09 38.53 1.35
C LYS A 28 -17.34 37.67 1.53
N GLU A 29 -18.24 38.10 2.43
CA GLU A 29 -19.41 37.32 2.86
C GLU A 29 -19.00 35.93 3.38
N ASN A 30 -19.67 34.85 2.99
CA ASN A 30 -19.32 33.46 3.37
C ASN A 30 -18.35 32.79 2.38
N ARG A 31 -17.49 33.56 1.72
CA ARG A 31 -16.52 33.08 0.74
C ARG A 31 -15.12 33.52 1.11
N TYR A 32 -14.15 32.58 0.99
CA TYR A 32 -12.74 32.87 1.11
C TYR A 32 -12.10 32.80 -0.27
N TYR A 33 -11.44 33.91 -0.66
CA TYR A 33 -10.71 34.00 -1.91
C TYR A 33 -9.23 33.84 -1.61
N ILE A 34 -8.60 32.87 -2.26
CA ILE A 34 -7.18 32.57 -2.08
C ILE A 34 -6.50 32.79 -3.41
N ARG A 35 -5.58 33.74 -3.46
CA ARG A 35 -4.76 33.96 -4.65
C ARG A 35 -3.46 33.20 -4.53
N GLY A 36 -3.31 32.15 -5.34
CA GLY A 36 -2.10 31.32 -5.40
C GLY A 36 -1.01 31.93 -6.28
N TYR A 37 0.14 31.27 -6.31
CA TYR A 37 1.24 31.58 -7.21
C TYR A 37 0.80 31.39 -8.67
N LYS A 38 1.07 32.36 -9.56
CA LYS A 38 0.65 32.41 -10.97
C LYS A 38 -0.82 32.76 -11.25
N GLY A 39 -1.49 33.50 -10.36
CA GLY A 39 -2.79 34.07 -10.67
C GLY A 39 -3.99 33.16 -10.57
N THR A 40 -3.83 31.93 -10.04
CA THR A 40 -4.93 31.01 -9.74
C THR A 40 -5.70 31.52 -8.53
N GLU A 41 -7.00 31.74 -8.68
CA GLU A 41 -7.91 32.04 -7.55
C GLU A 41 -8.70 30.78 -7.17
N VAL A 42 -8.66 30.42 -5.90
CA VAL A 42 -9.47 29.35 -5.32
C VAL A 42 -10.55 29.99 -4.46
N ILE A 43 -11.79 29.70 -4.76
CA ILE A 43 -12.96 30.20 -4.01
C ILE A 43 -13.45 29.07 -3.12
N ILE A 44 -13.41 29.26 -1.79
CA ILE A 44 -13.96 28.32 -0.83
C ILE A 44 -15.28 28.92 -0.32
N ARG A 45 -16.39 28.26 -0.61
CA ARG A 45 -17.69 28.57 -0.01
C ARG A 45 -17.82 27.80 1.30
N THR A 46 -18.14 28.50 2.38
CA THR A 46 -18.25 27.88 3.69
C THR A 46 -19.65 28.09 4.25
N ASP A 47 -20.40 26.99 4.45
CA ASP A 47 -21.43 26.92 5.45
C ASP A 47 -20.83 26.44 6.77
N HIS A 48 -21.38 26.90 7.89
CA HIS A 48 -20.80 26.71 9.25
C HIS A 48 -20.51 25.25 9.61
N GLU A 49 -21.28 24.31 9.08
CA GLU A 49 -21.04 22.85 9.25
C GLU A 49 -19.90 22.30 8.41
N ILE A 50 -19.56 22.96 7.29
CA ILE A 50 -18.56 22.48 6.35
C ILE A 50 -17.15 22.59 6.93
N LEU A 51 -16.85 23.67 7.65
CA LEU A 51 -15.51 23.89 8.24
C LEU A 51 -15.20 22.92 9.38
N LYS A 52 -16.19 22.49 10.15
CA LYS A 52 -16.00 21.44 11.15
C LYS A 52 -15.66 20.09 10.47
N ARG A 53 -16.18 19.83 9.25
CA ARG A 53 -15.96 18.61 8.49
C ARG A 53 -14.73 18.66 7.58
N ILE A 54 -14.27 19.84 7.15
CA ILE A 54 -13.01 20.02 6.37
C ILE A 54 -11.77 19.64 7.21
N ALA A 55 -11.81 19.78 8.53
CA ALA A 55 -10.77 19.28 9.43
C ALA A 55 -10.61 17.75 9.33
N TYR A 56 -11.64 17.04 8.86
CA TYR A 56 -11.75 15.57 8.89
C TYR A 56 -11.92 14.89 7.51
N ARG A 57 -12.01 15.60 6.38
CA ARG A 57 -12.24 14.95 5.07
C ARG A 57 -11.47 15.56 3.91
N ARG A 58 -11.07 14.71 2.97
CA ARG A 58 -10.37 15.04 1.72
C ARG A 58 -11.22 15.82 0.75
N THR A 59 -10.58 16.78 0.12
CA THR A 59 -11.10 17.59 -0.98
C THR A 59 -10.77 16.94 -2.32
N CYS A 60 -11.76 16.62 -3.14
CA CYS A 60 -11.55 16.40 -4.57
C CYS A 60 -11.64 17.75 -5.28
N VAL A 61 -10.57 18.16 -5.95
CA VAL A 61 -10.57 19.34 -6.83
C VAL A 61 -10.92 18.87 -8.24
N LYS A 62 -12.05 19.33 -8.77
CA LYS A 62 -12.39 19.15 -10.18
C LYS A 62 -12.01 20.44 -10.93
N GLN A 63 -11.14 20.31 -11.91
CA GLN A 63 -10.80 21.39 -12.80
C GLN A 63 -11.91 21.50 -13.87
N VAL A 64 -12.61 22.60 -13.91
CA VAL A 64 -13.58 22.91 -14.97
C VAL A 64 -12.94 23.94 -15.89
N CYS A 65 -12.66 23.53 -17.13
CA CYS A 65 -12.18 24.46 -18.17
C CYS A 65 -13.38 25.17 -18.78
N ILE A 66 -13.44 26.50 -18.61
CA ILE A 66 -14.35 27.38 -19.37
C ILE A 66 -13.49 28.10 -20.41
N PRO A 67 -13.88 28.17 -21.69
CA PRO A 67 -13.08 28.86 -22.70
C PRO A 67 -12.90 30.34 -22.33
N GLY A 68 -11.63 30.74 -22.11
CA GLY A 68 -11.24 32.14 -21.84
C GLY A 68 -11.06 32.56 -20.39
N ARG A 69 -11.37 31.71 -19.40
CA ARG A 69 -11.05 31.94 -17.97
C ARG A 69 -10.81 30.61 -17.25
N TYR A 70 -9.70 30.52 -16.52
CA TYR A 70 -9.48 29.42 -15.59
C TYR A 70 -10.09 29.78 -14.24
N GLU A 71 -11.31 29.32 -14.00
CA GLU A 71 -11.90 29.29 -12.65
C GLU A 71 -11.81 27.89 -12.11
N THR A 72 -11.08 27.73 -11.01
CA THR A 72 -11.06 26.47 -10.28
C THR A 72 -12.17 26.55 -9.23
N GLU A 73 -13.33 26.06 -9.54
CA GLU A 73 -14.43 25.91 -8.59
C GLU A 73 -14.23 24.60 -7.85
N THR A 74 -13.90 24.70 -6.56
CA THR A 74 -13.85 23.51 -5.70
C THR A 74 -15.27 23.19 -5.25
N LYS A 75 -15.94 22.30 -5.96
CA LYS A 75 -17.23 21.73 -5.55
C LYS A 75 -16.98 20.57 -4.62
N TYR A 76 -17.36 20.73 -3.36
CA TYR A 76 -17.42 19.63 -2.41
C TYR A 76 -18.70 18.83 -2.71
N ILE A 77 -18.55 17.66 -3.31
CA ILE A 77 -19.65 16.72 -3.47
C ILE A 77 -19.72 15.92 -2.17
N TYR A 78 -20.63 16.31 -1.28
CA TYR A 78 -21.00 15.47 -0.16
C TYR A 78 -21.91 14.36 -0.67
N THR A 79 -21.42 13.14 -0.69
CA THR A 79 -22.34 12.02 -0.64
C THR A 79 -22.83 11.94 0.81
N ARG A 80 -24.08 12.37 1.04
CA ARG A 80 -24.83 12.02 2.24
C ARG A 80 -24.72 10.50 2.35
N LYS A 81 -24.21 9.98 3.46
CA LYS A 81 -24.36 8.57 3.79
C LYS A 81 -25.86 8.32 4.05
N GLU A 82 -26.65 8.30 3.02
CA GLU A 82 -27.78 7.40 2.99
C GLU A 82 -27.18 6.01 2.77
N ASN A 83 -27.64 5.05 3.54
CA ASN A 83 -27.32 3.62 3.43
C ASN A 83 -27.63 3.12 1.99
N ARG A 84 -26.86 3.54 1.03
CA ARG A 84 -26.80 2.98 -0.32
C ARG A 84 -25.40 2.43 -0.49
N ARG A 85 -25.35 1.11 -0.62
CA ARG A 85 -24.21 0.35 -1.10
C ARG A 85 -23.50 1.18 -2.18
N SER A 86 -22.29 1.58 -1.95
CA SER A 86 -21.47 2.29 -2.93
C SER A 86 -21.39 1.39 -4.16
N ARG A 87 -22.04 1.79 -5.25
CA ARG A 87 -21.80 1.12 -6.53
C ARG A 87 -20.30 1.28 -6.82
N PRO A 88 -19.63 0.21 -7.24
CA PRO A 88 -18.23 0.30 -7.63
C PRO A 88 -18.11 1.38 -8.71
N VAL A 89 -17.16 2.29 -8.55
CA VAL A 89 -16.79 3.19 -9.62
C VAL A 89 -16.19 2.30 -10.70
N ILE A 90 -16.97 1.99 -11.72
CA ILE A 90 -16.46 1.33 -12.92
C ILE A 90 -15.53 2.36 -13.56
N VAL A 91 -14.23 2.24 -13.31
CA VAL A 91 -13.24 2.88 -14.16
C VAL A 91 -13.38 2.17 -15.51
N PRO A 92 -13.65 2.89 -16.61
CA PRO A 92 -13.74 2.24 -17.93
C PRO A 92 -12.45 1.46 -18.12
N GLY A 93 -12.56 0.14 -18.33
CA GLY A 93 -11.42 -0.73 -18.54
C GLY A 93 -10.56 -0.17 -19.67
N ILE A 94 -9.29 0.13 -19.39
CA ILE A 94 -8.31 0.32 -20.44
C ILE A 94 -8.24 -1.03 -21.15
N PRO A 95 -8.36 -1.09 -22.48
CA PRO A 95 -8.34 -2.36 -23.20
C PRO A 95 -7.05 -3.11 -22.84
N THR A 96 -7.20 -4.25 -22.22
CA THR A 96 -6.13 -5.22 -22.01
C THR A 96 -5.65 -5.65 -23.40
N GLY A 97 -4.47 -5.20 -23.83
CA GLY A 97 -3.91 -5.62 -25.12
C GLY A 97 -3.13 -4.58 -25.90
N ARG A 98 -2.98 -3.34 -25.43
CA ARG A 98 -1.99 -2.42 -26.00
C ARG A 98 -0.89 -2.19 -24.95
N GLU A 99 0.33 -2.60 -25.29
CA GLU A 99 1.52 -2.11 -24.59
C GLU A 99 1.44 -0.59 -24.53
N THR A 100 1.27 -0.06 -23.33
CA THR A 100 1.24 1.39 -23.13
C THR A 100 2.68 1.86 -23.13
N ALA A 101 3.13 2.43 -24.22
CA ALA A 101 4.48 2.99 -24.30
C ALA A 101 4.67 4.02 -23.18
N MET A 102 5.56 3.71 -22.23
CA MET A 102 5.90 4.63 -21.13
C MET A 102 6.41 5.96 -21.71
N PRO A 103 5.93 7.13 -21.23
CA PRO A 103 6.38 8.43 -21.71
C PRO A 103 7.91 8.55 -21.61
N ARG A 104 8.57 9.04 -22.68
CA ARG A 104 10.04 9.14 -22.75
C ARG A 104 10.66 9.85 -21.55
N ALA A 105 10.02 10.95 -21.08
CA ALA A 105 10.50 11.70 -19.91
C ALA A 105 10.52 10.85 -18.63
N VAL A 106 9.48 10.04 -18.40
CA VAL A 106 9.40 9.12 -17.26
C VAL A 106 10.49 8.06 -17.38
N ARG A 107 10.62 7.45 -18.56
CA ARG A 107 11.66 6.45 -18.81
C ARG A 107 13.08 7.00 -18.57
N THR A 108 13.36 8.23 -19.01
CA THR A 108 14.66 8.87 -18.76
C THR A 108 14.96 9.04 -17.27
N VAL A 109 13.96 9.45 -16.48
CA VAL A 109 14.12 9.59 -15.01
C VAL A 109 14.32 8.23 -14.36
N LEU A 110 13.53 7.23 -14.71
CA LEU A 110 13.67 5.88 -14.17
C LEU A 110 15.02 5.28 -14.53
N HIS A 111 15.47 5.48 -15.76
CA HIS A 111 16.79 5.04 -16.22
C HIS A 111 17.91 5.70 -15.40
N ALA A 112 17.85 7.00 -15.15
CA ALA A 112 18.84 7.69 -14.32
C ALA A 112 18.86 7.16 -12.87
N LEU A 113 17.70 6.79 -12.32
CA LEU A 113 17.57 6.21 -10.96
C LEU A 113 17.94 4.71 -10.91
N SER A 114 18.10 4.06 -12.06
CA SER A 114 18.46 2.63 -12.14
C SER A 114 19.95 2.36 -11.93
N TYR A 115 20.81 3.35 -12.14
CA TYR A 115 22.25 3.18 -12.02
C TYR A 115 22.73 3.08 -10.57
N GLY A 116 23.71 2.21 -10.35
CA GLY A 116 24.38 1.97 -9.08
C GLY A 116 23.84 0.73 -8.35
N GLY A 117 24.76 0.02 -7.68
CA GLY A 117 24.42 -1.10 -6.79
C GLY A 117 23.71 -0.65 -5.52
N ILE A 118 23.32 -1.63 -4.69
CA ILE A 118 22.68 -1.36 -3.41
C ILE A 118 23.73 -0.99 -2.36
N GLU A 119 23.87 0.29 -2.10
CA GLU A 119 24.56 0.77 -0.91
C GLU A 119 23.53 0.89 0.21
N VAL A 120 23.57 -0.03 1.18
CA VAL A 120 22.54 -0.22 2.21
C VAL A 120 22.27 1.07 2.98
N GLU A 121 23.31 1.73 3.48
CA GLU A 121 23.17 2.93 4.29
C GLU A 121 22.61 4.11 3.49
N ALA A 122 23.06 4.32 2.25
CA ALA A 122 22.56 5.36 1.37
C ALA A 122 21.12 5.10 0.97
N SER A 123 20.77 3.85 0.69
CA SER A 123 19.41 3.44 0.35
C SER A 123 18.45 3.64 1.51
N ARG A 124 18.86 3.32 2.74
CA ARG A 124 18.07 3.56 3.95
C ARG A 124 17.90 5.06 4.23
N LYS A 125 18.95 5.86 4.09
CA LYS A 125 18.87 7.34 4.23
C LYS A 125 17.91 7.94 3.21
N LEU A 126 17.91 7.45 1.97
CA LEU A 126 16.98 7.90 0.94
C LEU A 126 15.53 7.52 1.28
N ALA A 127 15.31 6.30 1.76
CA ALA A 127 14.00 5.85 2.24
C ALA A 127 13.50 6.72 3.41
N ASP A 128 14.39 7.12 4.32
CA ASP A 128 14.07 7.95 5.47
C ASP A 128 13.56 9.36 5.13
N LEU A 129 13.78 9.85 3.91
CA LEU A 129 13.16 11.09 3.45
C LEU A 129 11.62 11.00 3.43
N LYS A 130 11.06 9.80 3.31
CA LYS A 130 9.61 9.55 3.39
C LYS A 130 9.05 9.82 4.79
N LYS A 131 9.88 9.73 5.84
CA LYS A 131 9.50 10.05 7.23
C LYS A 131 9.11 11.51 7.42
N MET A 132 9.53 12.39 6.50
CA MET A 132 9.17 13.80 6.50
C MET A 132 7.74 14.08 5.98
N ASP A 133 6.82 13.12 6.06
CA ASP A 133 5.44 13.30 5.64
C ASP A 133 4.70 14.25 6.60
N PRO A 134 4.34 15.47 6.15
CA PRO A 134 3.64 16.43 6.98
C PRO A 134 2.19 16.02 7.30
N MET A 135 1.66 15.01 6.59
CA MET A 135 0.30 14.50 6.81
C MET A 135 0.22 13.45 7.91
N ARG A 136 1.38 12.98 8.43
CA ARG A 136 1.43 11.93 9.46
C ARG A 136 0.60 12.25 10.72
N ILE A 137 0.53 13.53 11.09
CA ILE A 137 -0.24 13.99 12.26
C ILE A 137 -1.77 13.77 12.13
N PHE A 138 -2.25 13.46 10.93
CA PHE A 138 -3.65 13.17 10.65
C PHE A 138 -3.92 11.67 10.49
N TYR A 139 -2.90 10.83 10.61
CA TYR A 139 -3.08 9.38 10.56
C TYR A 139 -3.57 8.89 11.93
N ARG A 140 -4.57 8.03 11.91
CA ARG A 140 -5.11 7.37 13.09
C ARG A 140 -4.34 6.10 13.31
N THR A 141 -3.41 6.13 14.23
CA THR A 141 -2.50 5.01 14.46
C THR A 141 -2.42 4.64 15.93
N LEU A 142 -2.20 3.36 16.17
CA LEU A 142 -1.86 2.79 17.47
C LEU A 142 -0.68 1.85 17.30
N ASP A 143 0.34 2.03 18.12
CA ASP A 143 1.49 1.13 18.13
C ASP A 143 1.22 -0.05 19.09
N ALA A 144 1.59 -1.25 18.64
CA ALA A 144 1.47 -2.50 19.37
C ALA A 144 2.74 -3.32 19.18
N GLU A 145 2.89 -4.41 19.93
CA GLU A 145 4.02 -5.33 19.84
C GLU A 145 3.50 -6.77 19.87
N VAL A 146 4.15 -7.65 19.11
CA VAL A 146 3.98 -9.11 19.24
C VAL A 146 5.33 -9.76 19.53
N TYR A 147 5.32 -10.98 20.08
CA TYR A 147 6.55 -11.67 20.45
C TYR A 147 6.94 -12.72 19.40
N ASN A 148 8.21 -12.70 19.00
CA ASN A 148 8.87 -13.79 18.29
C ASN A 148 10.03 -14.29 19.16
N GLY A 149 9.79 -15.30 19.99
CA GLY A 149 10.68 -15.65 21.09
C GLY A 149 10.82 -14.47 22.07
N ASP A 150 12.04 -14.06 22.36
CA ASP A 150 12.31 -12.90 23.23
C ASP A 150 12.29 -11.55 22.49
N TYR A 151 12.19 -11.57 21.17
CA TYR A 151 12.14 -10.34 20.38
C TYR A 151 10.71 -9.81 20.27
N LYS A 152 10.55 -8.51 20.54
CA LYS A 152 9.31 -7.78 20.36
C LYS A 152 9.27 -7.21 18.96
N VAL A 153 8.40 -7.74 18.13
CA VAL A 153 8.16 -7.25 16.77
C VAL A 153 7.18 -6.08 16.86
N PRO A 154 7.60 -4.85 16.52
CA PRO A 154 6.68 -3.71 16.54
C PRO A 154 5.65 -3.81 15.42
N ILE A 155 4.43 -3.37 15.72
CA ILE A 155 3.32 -3.30 14.77
C ILE A 155 2.67 -1.95 14.89
N ARG A 156 2.37 -1.31 13.78
CA ARG A 156 1.54 -0.10 13.75
C ARG A 156 0.21 -0.39 13.09
N LEU A 157 -0.87 -0.13 13.84
CA LEU A 157 -2.24 -0.21 13.39
C LEU A 157 -2.66 1.12 12.78
N PHE A 158 -3.27 1.07 11.60
CA PHE A 158 -3.85 2.23 10.92
C PHE A 158 -5.36 2.03 10.81
N PHE A 159 -6.12 2.96 11.34
CA PHE A 159 -7.58 2.87 11.38
C PHE A 159 -8.22 3.66 10.25
N PRO A 160 -9.27 3.14 9.61
CA PRO A 160 -9.97 3.84 8.53
C PRO A 160 -10.70 5.09 9.02
N THR A 161 -11.30 5.05 10.23
CA THR A 161 -12.05 6.15 10.85
C THR A 161 -11.60 6.39 12.28
N GLU A 162 -12.00 7.53 12.86
CA GLU A 162 -11.76 7.86 14.26
C GLU A 162 -12.63 6.98 15.17
N GLU A 163 -13.85 6.71 14.75
CA GLU A 163 -14.77 5.81 15.46
C GLU A 163 -14.19 4.39 15.57
N ASP A 164 -13.55 3.87 14.51
CA ASP A 164 -12.93 2.56 14.56
C ASP A 164 -11.71 2.53 15.50
N MET A 165 -11.00 3.66 15.64
CA MET A 165 -9.87 3.77 16.57
C MET A 165 -10.33 3.91 18.03
N GLU A 166 -11.37 4.71 18.30
CA GLU A 166 -11.86 4.97 19.64
C GLU A 166 -12.67 3.80 20.22
N ASN A 167 -13.49 3.17 19.37
CA ASN A 167 -14.39 2.10 19.79
C ASN A 167 -13.79 0.70 19.67
N GLY A 168 -12.76 0.52 18.86
CA GLY A 168 -11.96 -0.70 18.69
C GLY A 168 -12.63 -2.00 19.11
N ALA A 169 -12.02 -2.72 20.05
CA ALA A 169 -12.55 -3.94 20.65
C ALA A 169 -13.81 -3.75 21.52
N ALA A 170 -14.08 -2.52 21.99
CA ALA A 170 -15.21 -2.24 22.88
C ALA A 170 -16.56 -2.23 22.15
N SER A 171 -16.58 -2.04 20.83
CA SER A 171 -17.82 -1.95 20.04
C SER A 171 -18.54 -3.28 19.81
N GLY A 172 -17.95 -4.42 20.19
CA GLY A 172 -18.44 -5.76 19.86
C GLY A 172 -18.35 -6.10 18.36
N LYS A 173 -17.95 -5.17 17.51
CA LYS A 173 -17.69 -5.41 16.09
C LYS A 173 -16.37 -6.14 15.94
N LYS A 174 -16.32 -7.07 14.98
CA LYS A 174 -15.10 -7.76 14.56
C LYS A 174 -14.58 -7.08 13.29
N PRO A 175 -13.68 -6.08 13.40
CA PRO A 175 -13.22 -5.36 12.22
C PRO A 175 -12.39 -6.26 11.30
N PRO A 176 -12.50 -6.12 9.98
CA PRO A 176 -11.58 -6.78 9.06
C PRO A 176 -10.20 -6.15 9.16
N VAL A 177 -9.16 -6.97 8.98
CA VAL A 177 -7.76 -6.56 9.13
C VAL A 177 -6.95 -6.95 7.91
N ILE A 178 -6.15 -6.03 7.41
CA ILE A 178 -5.05 -6.33 6.48
C ILE A 178 -3.76 -6.36 7.29
N LEU A 179 -3.17 -7.54 7.41
CA LEU A 179 -1.82 -7.69 7.95
C LEU A 179 -0.82 -7.44 6.82
N PHE A 180 -0.08 -6.34 6.91
CA PHE A 180 0.71 -5.83 5.81
C PHE A 180 2.21 -5.92 6.07
N PHE A 181 2.95 -6.49 5.11
CA PHE A 181 4.40 -6.57 5.09
C PHE A 181 4.92 -5.63 3.99
N HIS A 182 5.76 -4.67 4.38
CA HIS A 182 6.27 -3.67 3.44
C HIS A 182 7.37 -4.21 2.52
N GLY A 183 7.55 -3.57 1.37
CA GLY A 183 8.65 -3.84 0.44
C GLY A 183 9.99 -3.29 0.91
N GLY A 184 10.96 -3.25 0.00
CA GLY A 184 12.29 -2.71 0.28
C GLY A 184 13.41 -3.74 0.21
N GLY A 185 13.22 -4.85 -0.54
CA GLY A 185 14.25 -5.86 -0.78
C GLY A 185 14.75 -6.54 0.50
N TRP A 186 13.92 -6.65 1.54
CA TRP A 186 14.25 -7.17 2.88
C TRP A 186 15.33 -6.38 3.61
N VAL A 187 15.83 -5.27 3.04
CA VAL A 187 17.03 -4.53 3.48
C VAL A 187 16.72 -3.10 3.86
N THR A 188 15.74 -2.50 3.21
CA THR A 188 15.38 -1.08 3.37
C THR A 188 13.91 -0.93 3.77
N GLU A 189 13.49 0.33 3.95
CA GLU A 189 12.16 0.72 4.35
C GLU A 189 11.82 0.37 5.80
N SER A 190 10.65 0.77 6.25
CA SER A 190 10.14 0.57 7.60
C SER A 190 8.64 0.87 7.64
N VAL A 191 7.97 0.52 8.72
CA VAL A 191 6.59 0.93 8.99
C VAL A 191 6.44 2.46 8.95
N GLU A 192 7.44 3.20 9.44
CA GLU A 192 7.45 4.67 9.41
C GLU A 192 7.50 5.21 7.98
N ASN A 193 8.28 4.59 7.08
CA ASN A 193 8.37 5.00 5.68
C ASN A 193 7.06 4.69 4.91
N TYR A 194 6.39 3.60 5.28
CA TYR A 194 5.14 3.14 4.67
C TYR A 194 3.87 3.70 5.31
N GLN A 195 3.97 4.52 6.37
CA GLN A 195 2.80 5.03 7.08
C GLN A 195 1.77 5.71 6.16
N ARG A 196 2.24 6.43 5.12
CA ARG A 196 1.36 7.06 4.13
C ARG A 196 0.60 6.03 3.29
N VAL A 197 1.26 4.96 2.88
CA VAL A 197 0.65 3.86 2.11
C VAL A 197 -0.39 3.16 2.97
N CYS A 198 -0.01 2.75 4.19
CA CYS A 198 -0.88 2.04 5.12
C CYS A 198 -2.11 2.87 5.55
N ALA A 199 -1.93 4.15 5.89
CA ALA A 199 -3.04 5.04 6.20
C ALA A 199 -4.01 5.21 5.01
N ARG A 200 -3.49 5.20 3.79
CA ARG A 200 -4.29 5.24 2.57
C ARG A 200 -5.02 3.93 2.31
N MET A 201 -4.34 2.84 2.53
CA MET A 201 -4.91 1.50 2.42
C MET A 201 -6.09 1.36 3.38
N ALA A 202 -5.92 1.70 4.67
CA ALA A 202 -6.99 1.66 5.65
C ALA A 202 -8.20 2.51 5.21
N GLN A 203 -7.96 3.74 4.72
CA GLN A 203 -9.05 4.61 4.25
C GLN A 203 -9.73 4.12 2.97
N SER A 204 -8.99 3.48 2.06
CA SER A 204 -9.51 3.00 0.78
C SER A 204 -10.31 1.72 0.92
N THR A 205 -9.84 0.80 1.76
CA THR A 205 -10.45 -0.51 1.96
C THR A 205 -11.52 -0.50 3.06
N GLY A 206 -11.50 0.48 3.96
CA GLY A 206 -12.35 0.48 5.16
C GLY A 206 -11.93 -0.56 6.20
N GLN A 207 -10.73 -1.15 6.06
CA GLN A 207 -10.20 -2.15 6.98
C GLN A 207 -9.07 -1.57 7.85
N ILE A 208 -8.85 -2.15 9.02
CA ILE A 208 -7.65 -1.85 9.81
C ILE A 208 -6.44 -2.42 9.07
N VAL A 209 -5.36 -1.63 8.95
CA VAL A 209 -4.09 -2.11 8.40
C VAL A 209 -3.10 -2.25 9.55
N ALA A 210 -2.63 -3.47 9.79
CA ALA A 210 -1.60 -3.79 10.75
C ALA A 210 -0.26 -3.96 10.01
N SER A 211 0.60 -2.97 10.05
CA SER A 211 1.91 -2.99 9.38
C SER A 211 2.98 -3.48 10.32
N VAL A 212 3.74 -4.49 9.90
CA VAL A 212 4.74 -5.21 10.70
C VAL A 212 6.12 -4.65 10.45
N GLU A 213 6.81 -4.23 11.51
CA GLU A 213 8.22 -3.80 11.50
C GLU A 213 9.12 -5.03 11.67
N TYR A 214 9.28 -5.82 10.63
CA TYR A 214 10.12 -7.01 10.65
C TYR A 214 11.61 -6.65 10.56
N ARG A 215 12.48 -7.47 11.14
CA ARG A 215 13.93 -7.25 11.13
C ARG A 215 14.51 -7.40 9.74
N LEU A 216 15.40 -6.46 9.39
CA LEU A 216 15.95 -6.32 8.04
C LEU A 216 17.34 -6.95 7.93
N ALA A 217 17.65 -7.42 6.74
CA ALA A 217 18.98 -7.79 6.32
C ALA A 217 19.83 -6.50 6.04
N PRO A 218 21.16 -6.57 6.03
CA PRO A 218 21.99 -7.76 6.28
C PRO A 218 22.18 -8.09 7.76
N GLU A 219 21.70 -7.25 8.70
CA GLU A 219 21.84 -7.47 10.14
C GLU A 219 21.09 -8.73 10.59
N TYR A 220 19.92 -8.97 9.98
CA TYR A 220 19.06 -10.10 10.26
C TYR A 220 18.68 -10.80 8.96
N ARG A 221 19.56 -11.71 8.53
CA ARG A 221 19.39 -12.47 7.28
C ARG A 221 18.25 -13.46 7.37
N PHE A 222 17.88 -14.06 6.23
CA PHE A 222 16.90 -15.14 6.16
C PHE A 222 17.22 -16.26 7.19
N PRO A 223 16.23 -16.78 7.91
CA PRO A 223 14.78 -16.48 7.81
C PRO A 223 14.25 -15.48 8.86
N VAL A 224 15.10 -14.63 9.48
CA VAL A 224 14.72 -13.86 10.67
C VAL A 224 13.52 -12.95 10.42
N GLY A 225 13.54 -12.12 9.38
CA GLY A 225 12.41 -11.25 9.06
C GLY A 225 11.13 -12.01 8.68
N LEU A 226 11.28 -13.16 8.01
CA LEU A 226 10.15 -14.06 7.73
C LEU A 226 9.52 -14.59 9.03
N MET A 227 10.34 -14.97 10.00
CA MET A 227 9.84 -15.47 11.30
C MET A 227 9.16 -14.39 12.12
N ASP A 228 9.58 -13.12 11.99
CA ASP A 228 8.88 -11.99 12.61
C ASP A 228 7.49 -11.80 12.00
N CYS A 229 7.39 -11.84 10.67
CA CYS A 229 6.11 -11.79 9.96
C CYS A 229 5.19 -12.96 10.31
N TYR A 230 5.76 -14.16 10.40
CA TYR A 230 5.03 -15.37 10.79
C TYR A 230 4.49 -15.27 12.24
N ALA A 231 5.32 -14.83 13.19
CA ALA A 231 4.90 -14.64 14.57
C ALA A 231 3.80 -13.59 14.70
N ALA A 232 3.90 -12.49 13.94
CA ALA A 232 2.86 -11.48 13.86
C ALA A 232 1.57 -12.09 13.32
N ALA A 233 1.61 -12.80 12.19
CA ALA A 233 0.45 -13.46 11.61
C ALA A 233 -0.18 -14.44 12.62
N LYS A 234 0.61 -15.37 13.18
CA LYS A 234 0.12 -16.34 14.15
C LYS A 234 -0.58 -15.65 15.32
N THR A 235 -0.03 -14.54 15.85
CA THR A 235 -0.64 -13.80 16.95
C THR A 235 -1.99 -13.22 16.55
N PHE A 236 -2.11 -12.60 15.37
CA PHE A 236 -3.38 -12.04 14.90
C PHE A 236 -4.46 -13.11 14.69
N TYR A 237 -4.09 -14.29 14.19
CA TYR A 237 -5.04 -15.39 13.97
C TYR A 237 -5.44 -16.12 15.25
N THR A 238 -4.56 -16.19 16.27
CA THR A 238 -4.80 -17.01 17.46
C THR A 238 -5.16 -16.19 18.71
N ASN A 239 -4.73 -14.92 18.79
CA ASN A 239 -4.96 -14.05 19.94
C ASN A 239 -6.07 -13.02 19.67
N ARG A 240 -7.29 -13.35 20.10
CA ARG A 240 -8.48 -12.48 19.96
C ARG A 240 -8.43 -11.18 20.78
N PHE A 241 -7.50 -11.05 21.73
CA PHE A 241 -7.43 -9.86 22.59
C PHE A 241 -6.79 -8.65 21.92
N LEU A 242 -6.01 -8.85 20.85
CA LEU A 242 -5.28 -7.75 20.20
C LEU A 242 -6.24 -6.77 19.50
N LEU A 243 -7.19 -7.28 18.70
CA LEU A 243 -8.17 -6.46 17.98
C LEU A 243 -9.60 -7.04 17.98
N ASN A 244 -9.86 -8.14 18.71
CA ASN A 244 -11.13 -8.87 18.66
C ASN A 244 -11.63 -9.12 17.21
N THR A 245 -10.71 -9.34 16.28
CA THR A 245 -11.06 -9.62 14.88
C THR A 245 -11.43 -11.08 14.67
N ASP A 246 -12.19 -11.35 13.63
CA ASP A 246 -12.43 -12.72 13.16
C ASP A 246 -11.23 -13.18 12.34
N PRO A 247 -10.63 -14.35 12.62
CA PRO A 247 -9.56 -14.90 11.80
C PRO A 247 -9.92 -14.99 10.31
N ASP A 248 -11.16 -15.30 9.97
CA ASP A 248 -11.63 -15.39 8.59
C ASP A 248 -11.70 -14.02 7.88
N ARG A 249 -11.63 -12.92 8.64
CA ARG A 249 -11.61 -11.54 8.14
C ARG A 249 -10.20 -10.92 8.15
N ILE A 250 -9.16 -11.73 8.30
CA ILE A 250 -7.77 -11.29 8.20
C ILE A 250 -7.23 -11.63 6.82
N THR A 251 -6.72 -10.62 6.12
CA THR A 251 -6.04 -10.77 4.83
C THR A 251 -4.55 -10.52 5.02
N ILE A 252 -3.69 -11.42 4.53
CA ILE A 252 -2.24 -11.20 4.50
C ILE A 252 -1.89 -10.50 3.19
N MET A 253 -1.18 -9.38 3.28
CA MET A 253 -0.83 -8.56 2.12
C MET A 253 0.61 -8.05 2.20
N GLY A 254 1.27 -7.97 1.06
CA GLY A 254 2.58 -7.33 0.97
C GLY A 254 2.95 -6.91 -0.44
N ASP A 255 3.94 -6.04 -0.52
CA ASP A 255 4.47 -5.56 -1.80
C ASP A 255 5.96 -5.90 -1.96
N SER A 256 6.41 -6.29 -3.16
CA SER A 256 7.80 -6.60 -3.47
C SER A 256 8.35 -7.71 -2.52
N ALA A 257 9.40 -7.43 -1.76
CA ALA A 257 9.92 -8.32 -0.70
C ALA A 257 8.84 -8.66 0.34
N GLY A 258 7.95 -7.71 0.69
CA GLY A 258 6.80 -7.97 1.55
C GLY A 258 5.79 -8.93 0.92
N GLY A 259 5.64 -8.90 -0.41
CA GLY A 259 4.84 -9.88 -1.17
C GLY A 259 5.44 -11.28 -1.10
N ASN A 260 6.77 -11.40 -1.14
CA ASN A 260 7.48 -12.65 -0.87
C ASN A 260 7.16 -13.16 0.54
N LEU A 261 7.33 -12.29 1.56
CA LEU A 261 7.05 -12.65 2.96
C LEU A 261 5.59 -13.07 3.15
N ALA A 262 4.64 -12.42 2.48
CA ALA A 262 3.22 -12.77 2.54
C ALA A 262 2.97 -14.18 1.98
N ALA A 263 3.50 -14.49 0.81
CA ALA A 263 3.40 -15.82 0.22
C ALA A 263 4.05 -16.90 1.10
N ALA A 264 5.28 -16.62 1.59
CA ALA A 264 6.02 -17.56 2.45
C ALA A 264 5.31 -17.80 3.79
N VAL A 265 4.73 -16.78 4.42
CA VAL A 265 3.94 -16.89 5.66
C VAL A 265 2.71 -17.77 5.43
N CYS A 266 1.99 -17.59 4.33
CA CYS A 266 0.82 -18.40 3.99
C CYS A 266 1.20 -19.86 3.75
N MET A 267 2.29 -20.12 3.02
CA MET A 267 2.82 -21.49 2.82
C MET A 267 3.21 -22.12 4.16
N MET A 268 3.95 -21.38 5.00
CA MET A 268 4.39 -21.86 6.31
C MET A 268 3.21 -22.13 7.25
N ALA A 269 2.16 -21.31 7.22
CA ALA A 269 0.95 -21.51 8.00
C ALA A 269 0.23 -22.82 7.59
N ARG A 270 0.08 -23.06 6.30
CA ARG A 270 -0.45 -24.31 5.74
C ARG A 270 0.37 -25.51 6.20
N ASP A 271 1.68 -25.44 6.04
CA ASP A 271 2.59 -26.58 6.29
C ASP A 271 2.67 -26.94 7.78
N ARG A 272 2.54 -25.94 8.66
CA ARG A 272 2.56 -26.13 10.12
C ARG A 272 1.19 -26.40 10.72
N GLY A 273 0.12 -26.03 10.01
CA GLY A 273 -1.25 -26.17 10.52
C GLY A 273 -1.57 -25.27 11.72
N ASP A 274 -0.82 -24.19 11.92
CA ASP A 274 -0.97 -23.30 13.08
C ASP A 274 -2.16 -22.35 12.93
N PHE A 275 -2.42 -21.87 11.71
CA PHE A 275 -3.55 -21.02 11.33
C PHE A 275 -3.77 -21.10 9.83
N PHE A 276 -4.94 -20.63 9.36
CA PHE A 276 -5.34 -20.79 7.96
C PHE A 276 -5.83 -19.45 7.40
N PRO A 277 -4.97 -18.68 6.72
CA PRO A 277 -5.38 -17.47 6.01
C PRO A 277 -6.40 -17.80 4.93
N LYS A 278 -7.49 -17.02 4.84
CA LYS A 278 -8.47 -17.16 3.77
C LYS A 278 -8.07 -16.40 2.51
N LYS A 279 -7.41 -15.26 2.67
CA LYS A 279 -7.02 -14.38 1.56
C LYS A 279 -5.57 -13.92 1.68
N GLN A 280 -4.89 -13.85 0.53
CA GLN A 280 -3.61 -13.16 0.40
C GLN A 280 -3.60 -12.22 -0.80
N ILE A 281 -2.88 -11.10 -0.69
CA ILE A 281 -2.72 -10.10 -1.75
C ILE A 281 -1.23 -9.82 -1.95
N LEU A 282 -0.73 -10.10 -3.14
CA LEU A 282 0.68 -9.99 -3.50
C LEU A 282 0.85 -8.90 -4.56
N ILE A 283 1.51 -7.80 -4.19
CA ILE A 283 1.74 -6.67 -5.08
C ILE A 283 3.17 -6.76 -5.64
N TYR A 284 3.32 -6.96 -6.95
CA TYR A 284 4.59 -7.20 -7.65
C TYR A 284 5.59 -8.00 -6.82
N PRO A 285 5.22 -9.21 -6.35
CA PRO A 285 5.99 -9.96 -5.37
C PRO A 285 7.32 -10.46 -5.93
N ALA A 286 8.39 -10.47 -5.10
CA ALA A 286 9.67 -11.09 -5.42
C ALA A 286 9.62 -12.57 -5.04
N LEU A 287 9.47 -13.48 -6.01
CA LEU A 287 9.21 -14.89 -5.76
C LEU A 287 10.32 -15.84 -6.26
N ASN A 288 11.30 -15.31 -6.99
CA ASN A 288 12.35 -16.08 -7.63
C ASN A 288 13.68 -16.00 -6.86
N ASN A 289 14.60 -16.90 -7.17
CA ASN A 289 15.91 -17.02 -6.55
C ASN A 289 17.08 -16.61 -7.46
N CYS A 290 16.81 -16.17 -8.69
CA CYS A 290 17.82 -15.87 -9.69
C CYS A 290 17.36 -14.77 -10.62
N TYR A 291 18.18 -13.71 -10.74
CA TYR A 291 17.93 -12.56 -11.62
C TYR A 291 19.12 -12.31 -12.58
N THR A 292 19.87 -13.35 -12.88
CA THR A 292 20.95 -13.35 -13.88
C THR A 292 20.41 -13.73 -15.27
N GLU A 293 21.31 -13.87 -16.25
CA GLU A 293 20.97 -14.37 -17.59
C GLU A 293 20.38 -15.80 -17.57
N ASP A 294 20.64 -16.56 -16.51
CA ASP A 294 20.11 -17.91 -16.30
C ASP A 294 18.65 -17.92 -15.80
N SER A 295 18.07 -16.76 -15.49
CA SER A 295 16.68 -16.68 -15.08
C SER A 295 15.75 -17.20 -16.19
N PRO A 296 14.75 -18.05 -15.84
CA PRO A 296 13.78 -18.54 -16.81
C PRO A 296 12.77 -17.48 -17.26
N PHE A 297 12.74 -16.32 -16.59
CA PHE A 297 11.74 -15.28 -16.82
C PHE A 297 12.24 -14.21 -17.78
N GLU A 298 11.47 -13.99 -18.86
CA GLU A 298 11.81 -13.02 -19.90
C GLU A 298 11.80 -11.57 -19.37
N SER A 299 10.94 -11.25 -18.39
CA SER A 299 10.90 -9.92 -17.77
C SER A 299 12.21 -9.53 -17.08
N VAL A 300 12.98 -10.49 -16.57
CA VAL A 300 14.32 -10.24 -16.02
C VAL A 300 15.26 -9.67 -17.07
N LYS A 301 15.17 -10.15 -18.33
CA LYS A 301 15.98 -9.68 -19.45
C LYS A 301 15.45 -8.37 -20.04
N THR A 302 14.15 -8.31 -20.28
CA THR A 302 13.52 -7.17 -20.97
C THR A 302 13.31 -5.95 -20.10
N ASN A 303 13.06 -6.15 -18.81
CA ASN A 303 12.78 -5.09 -17.83
C ASN A 303 13.87 -4.97 -16.74
N GLY A 304 14.89 -5.82 -16.77
CA GLY A 304 15.96 -5.82 -15.77
C GLY A 304 16.91 -4.64 -15.83
N THR A 305 16.69 -3.69 -16.76
CA THR A 305 17.47 -2.45 -16.89
C THR A 305 16.57 -1.27 -17.21
N GLY A 306 16.89 -0.09 -16.66
CA GLY A 306 16.25 1.16 -17.07
C GLY A 306 14.86 1.45 -16.48
N TYR A 307 14.36 0.63 -15.54
CA TYR A 307 13.03 0.78 -14.93
C TYR A 307 13.07 0.80 -13.38
N LEU A 308 13.95 1.58 -12.78
CA LEU A 308 14.14 1.78 -11.35
C LEU A 308 14.71 0.54 -10.64
N LEU A 309 13.96 -0.57 -10.59
CA LEU A 309 14.48 -1.87 -10.14
C LEU A 309 15.18 -2.56 -11.31
N THR A 310 16.40 -3.04 -11.05
CA THR A 310 17.19 -3.78 -12.05
C THR A 310 17.41 -5.21 -11.59
N ALA A 311 17.73 -6.09 -12.53
CA ALA A 311 18.12 -7.46 -12.25
C ALA A 311 19.36 -7.52 -11.36
N GLU A 312 20.35 -6.64 -11.59
CA GLU A 312 21.54 -6.49 -10.76
C GLU A 312 21.19 -6.12 -9.31
N LYS A 313 20.31 -5.13 -9.11
CA LYS A 313 19.83 -4.77 -7.76
C LYS A 313 19.12 -5.92 -7.08
N MET A 314 18.35 -6.71 -7.81
CA MET A 314 17.69 -7.89 -7.25
C MET A 314 18.71 -8.94 -6.79
N GLU A 315 19.76 -9.20 -7.58
CA GLU A 315 20.83 -10.10 -7.16
C GLU A 315 21.58 -9.58 -5.90
N ASP A 316 21.78 -8.27 -5.79
CA ASP A 316 22.39 -7.66 -4.62
C ASP A 316 21.48 -7.82 -3.38
N TYR A 317 20.17 -7.61 -3.53
CA TYR A 317 19.22 -7.86 -2.44
C TYR A 317 19.22 -9.31 -1.99
N LEU A 318 19.23 -10.28 -2.92
CA LEU A 318 19.31 -11.69 -2.57
C LEU A 318 20.58 -12.02 -1.78
N LYS A 319 21.76 -11.51 -2.21
CA LYS A 319 23.03 -11.70 -1.50
C LYS A 319 23.02 -11.10 -0.09
N LEU A 320 22.33 -9.99 0.11
CA LEU A 320 22.18 -9.37 1.42
C LEU A 320 21.20 -10.15 2.31
N TYR A 321 20.16 -10.72 1.72
CA TYR A 321 19.11 -11.43 2.43
C TYR A 321 19.47 -12.86 2.80
N GLU A 322 20.15 -13.61 1.91
CA GLU A 322 20.56 -15.00 2.15
C GLU A 322 21.56 -15.12 3.31
N SER A 323 21.41 -16.11 4.17
CA SER A 323 22.42 -16.50 5.18
C SER A 323 23.49 -17.38 4.59
N CYS A 324 23.11 -18.25 3.66
CA CYS A 324 23.98 -19.13 2.89
C CYS A 324 23.38 -19.36 1.49
N PRO A 325 24.19 -19.81 0.50
CA PRO A 325 23.71 -20.03 -0.86
C PRO A 325 22.58 -21.08 -0.99
N GLU A 326 22.48 -22.02 -0.05
CA GLU A 326 21.44 -23.05 0.01
C GLU A 326 20.05 -22.46 0.27
N ASP A 327 19.98 -21.31 0.93
CA ASP A 327 18.72 -20.62 1.21
C ASP A 327 17.95 -20.31 -0.09
N ARG A 328 18.66 -20.02 -1.18
CA ARG A 328 18.06 -19.79 -2.50
C ARG A 328 17.28 -20.97 -3.06
N LYS A 329 17.48 -22.17 -2.51
CA LYS A 329 16.73 -23.39 -2.89
C LYS A 329 15.52 -23.64 -1.98
N ASN A 330 15.39 -22.85 -0.92
CA ASN A 330 14.29 -22.97 0.04
C ASN A 330 13.01 -22.34 -0.52
N PRO A 331 11.87 -23.05 -0.57
CA PRO A 331 10.61 -22.47 -1.04
C PRO A 331 10.11 -21.28 -0.21
N TYR A 332 10.47 -21.17 1.05
CA TYR A 332 10.11 -20.01 1.86
C TYR A 332 11.00 -18.78 1.55
N PHE A 333 12.17 -18.98 0.95
CA PHE A 333 12.99 -17.90 0.39
C PHE A 333 12.49 -17.50 -0.99
N ALA A 334 12.21 -18.50 -1.84
CA ALA A 334 11.77 -18.33 -3.22
C ALA A 334 10.48 -19.13 -3.49
N PRO A 335 9.31 -18.59 -3.22
CA PRO A 335 8.02 -19.28 -3.30
C PRO A 335 7.71 -19.94 -4.66
N ILE A 336 8.30 -19.45 -5.75
CA ILE A 336 8.15 -20.04 -7.08
C ILE A 336 8.68 -21.48 -7.15
N LEU A 337 9.56 -21.88 -6.24
CA LEU A 337 10.16 -23.21 -6.18
C LEU A 337 9.26 -24.25 -5.54
N GLU A 338 8.19 -23.82 -4.81
CA GLU A 338 7.28 -24.75 -4.16
C GLU A 338 6.60 -25.65 -5.20
N LYS A 339 6.58 -26.93 -4.91
CA LYS A 339 6.00 -27.97 -5.79
C LYS A 339 4.56 -28.28 -5.46
N ASP A 340 4.18 -28.20 -4.19
CA ASP A 340 2.82 -28.41 -3.73
C ASP A 340 2.19 -27.12 -3.24
N LEU A 341 1.43 -26.48 -4.11
CA LEU A 341 0.71 -25.24 -3.81
C LEU A 341 -0.79 -25.49 -3.53
N ARG A 342 -1.20 -26.71 -3.22
CA ARG A 342 -2.59 -26.99 -2.82
C ARG A 342 -2.92 -26.34 -1.49
N ASN A 343 -4.19 -26.01 -1.30
CA ASN A 343 -4.72 -25.43 -0.06
C ASN A 343 -4.07 -24.09 0.33
N MET A 344 -3.69 -23.30 -0.66
CA MET A 344 -3.28 -21.92 -0.44
C MET A 344 -4.51 -21.01 -0.35
N PRO A 345 -4.40 -19.82 0.29
CA PRO A 345 -5.48 -18.84 0.36
C PRO A 345 -5.97 -18.41 -1.02
N ASP A 346 -7.21 -17.92 -1.10
CA ASP A 346 -7.65 -17.11 -2.23
C ASP A 346 -6.63 -16.00 -2.48
N THR A 347 -6.15 -15.87 -3.70
CA THR A 347 -4.97 -15.06 -4.01
C THR A 347 -5.27 -14.00 -5.06
N LEU A 348 -4.96 -12.75 -4.74
CA LEU A 348 -4.85 -11.67 -5.71
C LEU A 348 -3.36 -11.34 -5.95
N ILE A 349 -2.93 -11.39 -7.21
CA ILE A 349 -1.59 -10.95 -7.61
C ILE A 349 -1.72 -9.76 -8.54
N LEU A 350 -1.06 -8.66 -8.20
CA LEU A 350 -0.91 -7.50 -9.07
C LEU A 350 0.55 -7.40 -9.53
N THR A 351 0.79 -7.42 -10.83
CA THR A 351 2.13 -7.25 -11.42
C THR A 351 2.26 -5.89 -12.10
N ALA A 352 3.47 -5.38 -12.24
CA ALA A 352 3.74 -4.15 -12.99
C ALA A 352 4.26 -4.49 -14.39
N GLU A 353 3.82 -3.75 -15.43
CA GLU A 353 4.21 -4.05 -16.81
C GLU A 353 5.72 -3.95 -17.03
N PHE A 354 6.34 -2.89 -16.49
CA PHE A 354 7.77 -2.60 -16.65
C PHE A 354 8.55 -2.98 -15.38
N ASP A 355 8.55 -4.29 -15.06
CA ASP A 355 9.11 -4.83 -13.83
C ASP A 355 9.86 -6.14 -14.14
N PRO A 356 11.11 -6.33 -13.69
CA PRO A 356 11.77 -7.61 -13.80
C PRO A 356 11.05 -8.75 -13.09
N LEU A 357 10.25 -8.46 -12.03
CA LEU A 357 9.49 -9.44 -11.25
C LEU A 357 8.14 -9.82 -11.88
N ARG A 358 7.78 -9.23 -13.02
CA ARG A 358 6.46 -9.42 -13.64
C ARG A 358 6.13 -10.88 -13.90
N ASP A 359 7.01 -11.55 -14.64
CA ASP A 359 6.71 -12.90 -15.15
C ASP A 359 6.72 -13.96 -14.07
N GLU A 360 7.56 -13.81 -13.02
CA GLU A 360 7.55 -14.74 -11.88
C GLU A 360 6.27 -14.61 -11.05
N GLY A 361 5.73 -13.38 -10.89
CA GLY A 361 4.46 -13.14 -10.23
C GLY A 361 3.30 -13.79 -10.99
N GLU A 362 3.26 -13.65 -12.31
CA GLU A 362 2.25 -14.26 -13.18
C GLU A 362 2.38 -15.79 -13.21
N ALA A 363 3.59 -16.31 -13.32
CA ALA A 363 3.86 -17.75 -13.29
C ALA A 363 3.46 -18.40 -11.94
N PHE A 364 3.70 -17.70 -10.83
CA PHE A 364 3.25 -18.18 -9.52
C PHE A 364 1.72 -18.24 -9.43
N GLY A 365 1.04 -17.25 -10.00
CA GLY A 365 -0.41 -17.23 -10.11
C GLY A 365 -0.94 -18.42 -10.91
N GLU A 366 -0.32 -18.79 -12.03
CA GLU A 366 -0.70 -19.97 -12.81
C GLU A 366 -0.44 -21.28 -12.02
N LYS A 367 0.71 -21.41 -11.36
CA LYS A 367 0.99 -22.58 -10.50
C LYS A 367 -0.04 -22.73 -9.37
N LEU A 368 -0.48 -21.63 -8.76
CA LEU A 368 -1.53 -21.65 -7.74
C LEU A 368 -2.88 -22.12 -8.33
N LYS A 369 -3.25 -21.67 -9.54
CA LYS A 369 -4.48 -22.11 -10.23
C LYS A 369 -4.41 -23.58 -10.60
N GLU A 370 -3.28 -24.03 -11.15
CA GLU A 370 -3.05 -25.45 -11.49
C GLU A 370 -3.16 -26.37 -10.25
N ALA A 371 -2.78 -25.85 -9.07
CA ALA A 371 -2.94 -26.54 -7.79
C ALA A 371 -4.38 -26.51 -7.24
N GLY A 372 -5.33 -25.89 -7.96
CA GLY A 372 -6.75 -25.85 -7.61
C GLY A 372 -7.17 -24.71 -6.69
N ASN A 373 -6.33 -23.68 -6.50
CA ASN A 373 -6.69 -22.51 -5.70
C ASN A 373 -7.43 -21.46 -6.52
N ARG A 374 -8.22 -20.61 -5.85
CA ARG A 374 -8.84 -19.44 -6.45
C ARG A 374 -7.82 -18.30 -6.58
N VAL A 375 -7.55 -17.85 -7.80
CA VAL A 375 -6.50 -16.86 -8.07
C VAL A 375 -6.95 -15.84 -9.11
N GLU A 376 -6.75 -14.55 -8.77
CA GLU A 376 -6.86 -13.44 -9.72
C GLU A 376 -5.46 -12.87 -9.97
N VAL A 377 -5.08 -12.71 -11.23
CA VAL A 377 -3.80 -12.08 -11.64
C VAL A 377 -4.11 -10.90 -12.56
N HIS A 378 -3.61 -9.72 -12.21
CA HIS A 378 -3.80 -8.52 -13.03
C HIS A 378 -2.46 -7.80 -13.23
N ARG A 379 -2.11 -7.57 -14.49
CA ARG A 379 -0.98 -6.72 -14.87
C ARG A 379 -1.43 -5.27 -14.93
N ILE A 380 -0.78 -4.40 -14.15
CA ILE A 380 -1.03 -2.97 -14.16
C ILE A 380 -0.24 -2.34 -15.32
N ALA A 381 -0.96 -1.95 -16.35
CA ALA A 381 -0.40 -1.42 -17.58
C ALA A 381 0.32 -0.08 -17.34
N GLY A 382 1.51 0.10 -17.90
CA GLY A 382 2.33 1.32 -17.75
C GLY A 382 3.02 1.45 -16.38
N ALA A 383 2.76 0.53 -15.45
CA ALA A 383 3.38 0.56 -14.13
C ALA A 383 4.81 0.02 -14.15
N PHE A 384 5.63 0.50 -13.21
CA PHE A 384 6.98 0.02 -12.93
C PHE A 384 7.08 -0.43 -11.48
N HIS A 385 8.13 -1.17 -11.13
CA HIS A 385 8.31 -1.68 -9.77
C HIS A 385 8.27 -0.57 -8.71
N GLY A 386 7.60 -0.81 -7.59
CA GLY A 386 7.49 0.16 -6.49
C GLY A 386 6.42 1.24 -6.69
N TYR A 387 5.64 1.21 -7.78
CA TYR A 387 4.59 2.21 -8.03
C TYR A 387 3.58 2.34 -6.89
N PHE A 388 3.29 1.25 -6.19
CA PHE A 388 2.29 1.22 -5.11
C PHE A 388 2.65 2.17 -3.96
N ALA A 389 3.95 2.33 -3.68
CA ALA A 389 4.48 3.23 -2.66
C ALA A 389 4.43 4.73 -3.06
N LEU A 390 4.18 5.06 -4.33
CA LEU A 390 4.17 6.45 -4.82
C LEU A 390 2.95 7.26 -4.38
N GLY A 391 1.90 6.60 -3.95
CA GLY A 391 0.71 7.22 -3.38
C GLY A 391 -0.45 7.40 -4.36
N ILE A 392 -1.64 7.62 -3.80
CA ILE A 392 -2.96 7.51 -4.45
C ILE A 392 -3.22 8.46 -5.64
N LYS A 393 -2.38 9.47 -5.84
CA LYS A 393 -2.52 10.37 -7.00
C LYS A 393 -2.11 9.69 -8.30
N PHE A 394 -1.36 8.60 -8.22
CA PHE A 394 -0.97 7.80 -9.38
C PHE A 394 -2.12 6.90 -9.80
N LEU A 395 -2.44 6.92 -11.09
CA LEU A 395 -3.53 6.12 -11.66
C LEU A 395 -3.37 4.63 -11.36
N HIS A 396 -2.15 4.12 -11.47
CA HIS A 396 -1.82 2.72 -11.19
C HIS A 396 -2.15 2.30 -9.74
N VAL A 397 -1.94 3.21 -8.77
CA VAL A 397 -2.29 2.94 -7.37
C VAL A 397 -3.81 2.91 -7.18
N GLN A 398 -4.55 3.80 -7.86
CA GLN A 398 -6.01 3.79 -7.81
C GLN A 398 -6.59 2.53 -8.44
N GLU A 399 -6.04 2.10 -9.57
CA GLU A 399 -6.40 0.86 -10.25
C GLU A 399 -6.13 -0.34 -9.34
N SER A 400 -4.97 -0.40 -8.69
CA SER A 400 -4.64 -1.45 -7.73
C SER A 400 -5.63 -1.51 -6.58
N PHE A 401 -6.03 -0.37 -6.00
CA PHE A 401 -7.04 -0.36 -4.95
C PHE A 401 -8.44 -0.78 -5.46
N ALA A 402 -8.76 -0.56 -6.73
CA ALA A 402 -10.01 -1.06 -7.30
C ALA A 402 -10.02 -2.59 -7.34
N TYR A 403 -8.92 -3.23 -7.74
CA TYR A 403 -8.77 -4.69 -7.69
C TYR A 403 -8.79 -5.21 -6.25
N VAL A 404 -8.03 -4.60 -5.36
CA VAL A 404 -7.97 -4.97 -3.93
C VAL A 404 -9.36 -4.92 -3.30
N ASN A 405 -10.10 -3.82 -3.47
CA ASN A 405 -11.44 -3.68 -2.89
C ASN A 405 -12.41 -4.73 -3.43
N ARG A 406 -12.42 -4.96 -4.75
CA ARG A 406 -13.26 -5.99 -5.35
C ARG A 406 -12.94 -7.38 -4.79
N PHE A 407 -11.66 -7.72 -4.68
CA PHE A 407 -11.22 -9.01 -4.14
C PHE A 407 -11.61 -9.20 -2.66
N LEU A 408 -11.56 -8.13 -1.86
CA LEU A 408 -11.96 -8.17 -0.46
C LEU A 408 -13.47 -8.29 -0.26
N GLU A 409 -14.29 -7.73 -1.18
CA GLU A 409 -15.77 -7.73 -1.11
C GLU A 409 -16.41 -9.06 -1.55
N THR A 410 -15.68 -9.96 -2.20
CA THR A 410 -16.24 -11.13 -2.90
C THR A 410 -16.91 -12.17 -1.98
N GLU A 411 -16.66 -12.15 -0.67
CA GLU A 411 -17.29 -13.09 0.30
C GLU A 411 -18.57 -12.56 0.95
N GLU A 412 -18.72 -11.24 1.11
CA GLU A 412 -19.93 -10.68 1.77
C GLU A 412 -21.21 -10.94 0.95
N GLN A 413 -21.09 -11.32 -0.34
CA GLN A 413 -22.21 -11.61 -1.21
C GLN A 413 -22.64 -13.08 -1.23
N GLU A 414 -21.79 -14.02 -0.85
CA GLU A 414 -22.11 -15.46 -0.80
C GLU A 414 -22.79 -15.84 0.52
N GLU A 415 -22.38 -15.25 1.66
CA GLU A 415 -23.01 -15.48 2.96
C GLU A 415 -24.41 -14.85 3.09
N GLY A 416 -24.74 -13.85 2.30
CA GLY A 416 -26.07 -13.22 2.27
C GLY A 416 -27.14 -13.97 1.46
N LYS A 417 -26.82 -15.17 0.91
CA LYS A 417 -27.73 -15.98 0.07
C LYS A 417 -28.15 -17.31 0.69
N HIS A 418 -27.81 -17.55 1.95
CA HIS A 418 -28.28 -18.73 2.69
C HIS A 418 -29.20 -18.38 3.85
#